data_a9d1e9c671b8c8d0481f6ed4772801b6
#
_entry.id   a9d1e9c671b8c8d0481f6ed4772801b6
#
_cell.length_a   1.000
_cell.length_b   1.000
_cell.length_c   1.000
_cell.angle_alpha   90.00
_cell.angle_beta   90.00
_cell.angle_gamma   90.00
#
_symmetry.space_group_name_H-M   'P 1'
#
loop_
_entity.id
_entity.type
_entity.pdbx_description
1 polymer ?
#
loop_
_entity_poly.entity_id
_entity_poly.type
_entity_poly.pdbx_seq_one_letter_code
_entity_poly.pdbx_strand_id
1 'polypeptide(L)'
;FPYGLVRRHGTPPTSGIYILHEGALGVFDETLSEEDYDDIKDADGGVSKIDPEQPGGWIGFTDKYWLAAVLPDQDRNYSFAFKSLNGPTDRYQVDFIDTAGMVLAAGGSVTSKSRLFAGAKKVTLLDHYADEFGIPNFDLAIDFGWFYFLTKPFFYAINWLNGILGNF
;
A
#
# COMPACT_ATOMS: atom_id res chain seq x y z
N PHE A 1 14.50 -10.98 11.81
CA PHE A 1 13.73 -10.79 10.60
C PHE A 1 13.14 -9.37 10.60
N PRO A 2 13.45 -8.52 9.61
CA PRO A 2 12.77 -7.25 9.42
C PRO A 2 11.25 -7.46 9.27
N TYR A 3 10.47 -6.64 9.98
CA TYR A 3 9.02 -6.73 10.04
C TYR A 3 8.41 -5.34 10.16
N GLY A 4 7.33 -5.09 9.44
CA GLY A 4 6.56 -3.86 9.52
C GLY A 4 5.07 -4.12 9.41
N LEU A 5 4.26 -3.31 10.08
CA LEU A 5 2.80 -3.44 10.04
C LEU A 5 2.06 -2.10 10.16
N VAL A 6 0.84 -2.09 9.61
CA VAL A 6 -0.20 -1.09 9.91
C VAL A 6 -1.45 -1.80 10.40
N ARG A 7 -2.10 -1.25 11.40
CA ARG A 7 -3.38 -1.74 11.92
C ARG A 7 -4.48 -0.70 11.77
N ARG A 8 -5.66 -1.20 11.44
CA ARG A 8 -6.89 -0.44 11.43
C ARG A 8 -7.87 -1.01 12.46
N HIS A 9 -8.53 -0.11 13.19
CA HIS A 9 -9.58 -0.45 14.15
C HIS A 9 -10.94 -0.02 13.59
N GLY A 10 -11.90 -0.96 13.60
CA GLY A 10 -13.24 -0.78 13.05
C GLY A 10 -13.30 -0.84 11.53
N THR A 11 -14.44 -1.28 11.01
CA THR A 11 -14.78 -1.22 9.59
C THR A 11 -15.40 0.14 9.32
N PRO A 12 -14.85 0.96 8.41
CA PRO A 12 -15.49 2.22 8.07
C PRO A 12 -16.85 1.97 7.41
N PRO A 13 -17.81 2.89 7.55
CA PRO A 13 -19.01 2.82 6.75
C PRO A 13 -18.61 3.00 5.28
N THR A 14 -18.70 1.93 4.49
CA THR A 14 -18.49 2.02 3.04
C THR A 14 -19.62 2.83 2.44
N SER A 15 -19.31 3.83 1.63
CA SER A 15 -20.32 4.49 0.81
C SER A 15 -20.81 3.43 -0.19
N GLY A 16 -22.07 3.05 -0.16
CA GLY A 16 -22.64 1.98 -1.01
C GLY A 16 -22.67 2.30 -2.52
N ILE A 17 -21.90 3.27 -2.97
CA ILE A 17 -21.63 3.60 -4.36
C ILE A 17 -20.14 3.29 -4.61
N TYR A 18 -19.86 2.11 -5.12
CA TYR A 18 -18.53 1.61 -5.46
C TYR A 18 -17.91 2.40 -6.60
N ILE A 19 -17.33 3.56 -6.31
CA ILE A 19 -16.57 4.30 -7.31
C ILE A 19 -15.06 4.21 -7.03
N LEU A 20 -14.67 4.01 -5.75
CA LEU A 20 -13.26 3.98 -5.32
C LEU A 20 -13.06 2.87 -4.29
N HIS A 21 -11.94 2.14 -4.39
CA HIS A 21 -11.57 1.13 -3.40
C HIS A 21 -11.26 1.77 -2.04
N GLU A 22 -11.90 1.26 -0.99
CA GLU A 22 -11.66 1.59 0.42
C GLU A 22 -11.41 0.28 1.19
N GLY A 23 -10.14 -0.04 1.45
CA GLY A 23 -9.77 -1.31 2.05
C GLY A 23 -8.27 -1.46 2.23
N ALA A 24 -7.83 -2.70 2.23
CA ALA A 24 -6.42 -3.03 2.19
C ALA A 24 -5.94 -3.12 0.74
N LEU A 25 -4.71 -2.72 0.49
CA LEU A 25 -4.11 -2.78 -0.84
C LEU A 25 -2.59 -2.93 -0.74
N GLY A 26 -1.99 -3.35 -1.82
CA GLY A 26 -0.53 -3.40 -1.95
C GLY A 26 -0.11 -3.67 -3.38
N VAL A 27 1.18 -3.48 -3.66
CA VAL A 27 1.78 -3.83 -4.94
C VAL A 27 2.84 -4.90 -4.71
N PHE A 28 2.68 -6.00 -5.42
CA PHE A 28 3.53 -7.19 -5.38
C PHE A 28 3.78 -7.65 -6.81
N ASP A 29 5.03 -7.96 -7.16
CA ASP A 29 5.41 -8.33 -8.53
C ASP A 29 4.88 -7.31 -9.57
N GLU A 30 5.00 -6.01 -9.24
CA GLU A 30 4.51 -4.87 -10.03
C GLU A 30 2.99 -4.83 -10.24
N THR A 31 2.23 -5.70 -9.57
CA THR A 31 0.78 -5.82 -9.69
C THR A 31 0.06 -5.31 -8.46
N LEU A 32 -0.96 -4.48 -8.64
CA LEU A 32 -1.84 -4.02 -7.56
C LEU A 32 -2.75 -5.18 -7.10
N SER A 33 -2.79 -5.41 -5.80
CA SER A 33 -3.75 -6.27 -5.11
C SER A 33 -4.60 -5.41 -4.18
N GLU A 34 -5.90 -5.58 -4.27
CA GLU A 34 -6.90 -4.89 -3.46
C GLU A 34 -7.76 -5.92 -2.75
N GLU A 35 -7.99 -5.74 -1.45
CA GLU A 35 -8.77 -6.64 -0.62
C GLU A 35 -9.79 -5.83 0.19
N ASP A 36 -11.06 -6.13 0.00
CA ASP A 36 -12.13 -5.56 0.81
C ASP A 36 -12.10 -6.13 2.23
N TYR A 37 -12.66 -5.42 3.19
CA TYR A 37 -12.66 -5.86 4.60
C TYR A 37 -13.40 -7.19 4.80
N ASP A 38 -14.42 -7.46 4.00
CA ASP A 38 -15.18 -8.71 4.08
C ASP A 38 -14.38 -9.86 3.47
N ASP A 39 -13.67 -9.63 2.35
CA ASP A 39 -12.78 -10.62 1.75
C ASP A 39 -11.66 -11.06 2.71
N ILE A 40 -11.07 -10.09 3.44
CA ILE A 40 -10.05 -10.40 4.46
C ILE A 40 -10.65 -11.23 5.62
N LYS A 41 -11.90 -10.98 6.02
CA LYS A 41 -12.57 -11.78 7.06
C LYS A 41 -12.86 -13.20 6.60
N ASP A 42 -13.26 -13.34 5.33
CA ASP A 42 -13.66 -14.62 4.74
C ASP A 42 -12.45 -15.47 4.31
N ALA A 43 -11.26 -14.89 4.27
CA ALA A 43 -10.02 -15.62 4.01
C ALA A 43 -9.78 -16.73 5.05
N ASP A 44 -9.11 -17.81 4.66
CA ASP A 44 -8.82 -18.95 5.55
C ASP A 44 -8.06 -18.50 6.80
N GLY A 45 -8.68 -18.73 7.96
CA GLY A 45 -8.16 -18.26 9.24
C GLY A 45 -8.08 -16.73 9.37
N GLY A 46 -8.76 -15.96 8.48
CA GLY A 46 -8.70 -14.49 8.44
C GLY A 46 -7.34 -13.96 7.95
N VAL A 47 -6.63 -14.71 7.11
CA VAL A 47 -5.31 -14.34 6.60
C VAL A 47 -5.23 -14.59 5.11
N SER A 48 -5.04 -13.54 4.34
CA SER A 48 -4.64 -13.59 2.92
C SER A 48 -3.14 -13.32 2.83
N LYS A 49 -2.36 -14.36 2.50
CA LYS A 49 -0.90 -14.30 2.44
C LYS A 49 -0.44 -14.21 1.00
N ILE A 50 0.58 -13.39 0.76
CA ILE A 50 1.17 -13.15 -0.55
C ILE A 50 2.69 -13.31 -0.42
N ASP A 51 3.25 -14.21 -1.23
CA ASP A 51 4.69 -14.47 -1.32
C ASP A 51 5.16 -14.10 -2.74
N PRO A 52 5.56 -12.83 -2.99
CA PRO A 52 6.00 -12.38 -4.30
C PRO A 52 7.28 -13.08 -4.77
N GLU A 53 7.44 -13.22 -6.08
CA GLU A 53 8.66 -13.76 -6.70
C GLU A 53 9.76 -12.71 -6.79
N GLN A 54 9.39 -11.42 -6.93
CA GLN A 54 10.32 -10.32 -7.07
C GLN A 54 10.55 -9.58 -5.73
N PRO A 55 11.72 -8.94 -5.54
CA PRO A 55 11.99 -8.15 -4.35
C PRO A 55 11.14 -6.87 -4.30
N GLY A 56 11.01 -6.30 -3.10
CA GLY A 56 10.33 -5.04 -2.88
C GLY A 56 8.82 -5.17 -2.71
N GLY A 57 8.10 -4.12 -3.13
CA GLY A 57 6.67 -3.98 -2.94
C GLY A 57 6.30 -3.09 -1.75
N TRP A 58 5.00 -2.94 -1.54
CA TRP A 58 4.45 -2.19 -0.42
C TRP A 58 3.05 -2.66 -0.09
N ILE A 59 2.58 -2.40 1.13
CA ILE A 59 1.25 -2.81 1.60
C ILE A 59 0.67 -1.76 2.55
N GLY A 60 -0.66 -1.54 2.49
CA GLY A 60 -1.30 -0.50 3.30
C GLY A 60 -2.81 -0.62 3.39
N PHE A 61 -3.39 0.40 4.00
CA PHE A 61 -4.83 0.66 3.99
C PHE A 61 -5.11 1.98 3.28
N THR A 62 -6.10 1.96 2.42
CA THR A 62 -6.61 3.15 1.75
C THR A 62 -8.01 3.49 2.23
N ASP A 63 -8.29 4.75 2.28
CA ASP A 63 -9.60 5.36 2.38
C ASP A 63 -9.77 6.30 1.18
N LYS A 64 -10.91 6.91 1.01
CA LYS A 64 -11.22 7.78 -0.14
C LYS A 64 -10.08 8.73 -0.54
N TYR A 65 -9.45 9.38 0.43
CA TYR A 65 -8.39 10.38 0.20
C TYR A 65 -7.09 10.09 0.93
N TRP A 66 -7.05 9.08 1.79
CA TRP A 66 -5.95 8.82 2.70
C TRP A 66 -5.33 7.45 2.44
N LEU A 67 -4.03 7.39 2.63
CA LEU A 67 -3.26 6.15 2.57
C LEU A 67 -2.37 6.06 3.81
N ALA A 68 -2.34 4.87 4.42
CA ALA A 68 -1.33 4.48 5.41
C ALA A 68 -0.66 3.19 4.91
N ALA A 69 0.58 3.28 4.49
CA ALA A 69 1.32 2.16 3.89
C ALA A 69 2.69 1.98 4.52
N VAL A 70 3.11 0.72 4.66
CA VAL A 70 4.47 0.33 5.01
C VAL A 70 5.20 -0.16 3.77
N LEU A 71 6.42 0.34 3.62
CA LEU A 71 7.26 0.14 2.45
C LEU A 71 8.60 -0.43 2.95
N PRO A 72 8.83 -1.75 2.76
CA PRO A 72 10.10 -2.38 3.10
C PRO A 72 11.23 -1.90 2.17
N ASP A 73 12.44 -2.38 2.41
CA ASP A 73 13.57 -2.19 1.51
C ASP A 73 13.27 -2.86 0.15
N GLN A 74 13.45 -2.15 -0.95
CA GLN A 74 13.03 -2.62 -2.26
C GLN A 74 14.00 -3.65 -2.88
N ASP A 75 15.17 -3.86 -2.27
CA ASP A 75 16.18 -4.80 -2.75
C ASP A 75 16.09 -6.21 -2.10
N ARG A 76 15.02 -6.50 -1.35
CA ARG A 76 14.86 -7.75 -0.59
C ARG A 76 13.50 -8.39 -0.80
N ASN A 77 13.44 -9.71 -0.58
CA ASN A 77 12.20 -10.47 -0.69
C ASN A 77 11.45 -10.50 0.64
N TYR A 78 10.16 -10.27 0.56
CA TYR A 78 9.24 -10.23 1.69
C TYR A 78 8.03 -11.12 1.45
N SER A 79 7.48 -11.65 2.52
CA SER A 79 6.11 -12.17 2.55
C SER A 79 5.20 -11.08 3.08
N PHE A 80 4.09 -10.86 2.44
CA PHE A 80 3.07 -9.89 2.83
C PHE A 80 1.80 -10.60 3.30
N ALA A 81 1.01 -9.94 4.11
CA ALA A 81 -0.28 -10.50 4.51
C ALA A 81 -1.31 -9.40 4.83
N PHE A 82 -2.54 -9.66 4.39
CA PHE A 82 -3.75 -8.99 4.87
C PHE A 82 -4.39 -9.89 5.94
N LYS A 83 -4.75 -9.31 7.08
CA LYS A 83 -5.23 -10.09 8.22
C LYS A 83 -6.45 -9.46 8.88
N SER A 84 -7.44 -10.28 9.19
CA SER A 84 -8.50 -9.98 10.14
C SER A 84 -8.13 -10.51 11.51
N LEU A 85 -8.17 -9.68 12.53
CA LEU A 85 -7.80 -10.05 13.88
C LEU A 85 -9.04 -10.26 14.73
N ASN A 86 -9.19 -11.47 15.27
CA ASN A 86 -10.30 -11.82 16.16
C ASN A 86 -10.35 -10.91 17.40
N GLY A 87 -11.55 -10.46 17.77
CA GLY A 87 -11.75 -9.61 18.94
C GLY A 87 -13.18 -9.07 19.05
N PRO A 88 -13.47 -8.29 20.09
CA PRO A 88 -14.79 -7.71 20.31
C PRO A 88 -15.16 -6.61 19.32
N THR A 89 -14.19 -6.08 18.61
CA THR A 89 -14.34 -5.10 17.53
C THR A 89 -13.52 -5.57 16.34
N ASP A 90 -14.00 -5.24 15.15
CA ASP A 90 -13.24 -5.50 13.91
C ASP A 90 -11.86 -4.84 13.95
N ARG A 91 -10.85 -5.61 13.65
CA ARG A 91 -9.48 -5.13 13.54
C ARG A 91 -8.82 -5.79 12.35
N TYR A 92 -8.14 -4.98 11.58
CA TYR A 92 -7.40 -5.43 10.41
C TYR A 92 -5.94 -5.06 10.53
N GLN A 93 -5.08 -5.90 9.96
CA GLN A 93 -3.65 -5.67 9.92
C GLN A 93 -3.14 -5.99 8.52
N VAL A 94 -2.28 -5.14 8.03
CA VAL A 94 -1.42 -5.43 6.89
C VAL A 94 0.01 -5.46 7.37
N ASP A 95 0.78 -6.43 6.92
CA ASP A 95 2.17 -6.56 7.36
C ASP A 95 3.07 -7.18 6.28
N PHE A 96 4.36 -6.98 6.46
CA PHE A 96 5.41 -7.68 5.73
C PHE A 96 6.43 -8.28 6.68
N ILE A 97 7.05 -9.38 6.27
CA ILE A 97 8.18 -10.01 6.96
C ILE A 97 9.25 -10.42 5.95
N ASP A 98 10.51 -10.12 6.25
CA ASP A 98 11.65 -10.58 5.45
C ASP A 98 11.74 -12.11 5.47
N THR A 99 11.76 -12.73 4.29
CA THR A 99 11.74 -14.21 4.17
C THR A 99 13.11 -14.86 4.45
N ALA A 100 14.20 -14.14 4.14
CA ALA A 100 15.57 -14.66 4.33
C ALA A 100 16.12 -14.37 5.74
N GLY A 101 15.62 -13.30 6.39
CA GLY A 101 16.19 -12.81 7.63
C GLY A 101 17.54 -12.12 7.43
N MET A 102 18.12 -11.68 8.53
CA MET A 102 19.45 -11.05 8.55
C MET A 102 20.34 -11.79 9.54
N VAL A 103 21.52 -12.16 9.11
CA VAL A 103 22.52 -12.80 9.99
C VAL A 103 23.32 -11.70 10.70
N LEU A 104 23.26 -11.69 12.02
CA LEU A 104 24.05 -10.82 12.88
C LEU A 104 25.25 -11.58 13.44
N ALA A 105 26.45 -11.22 13.02
CA ALA A 105 27.67 -11.78 13.56
C ALA A 105 27.94 -11.26 14.99
N ALA A 106 28.64 -12.03 15.81
CA ALA A 106 29.01 -11.62 17.16
C ALA A 106 29.84 -10.31 17.14
N GLY A 107 29.39 -9.29 17.87
CA GLY A 107 30.02 -7.96 17.88
C GLY A 107 29.76 -7.10 16.64
N GLY A 108 28.98 -7.58 15.67
CA GLY A 108 28.58 -6.85 14.48
C GLY A 108 27.32 -6.04 14.66
N SER A 109 26.97 -5.28 13.62
CA SER A 109 25.67 -4.60 13.49
C SER A 109 25.07 -4.87 12.12
N VAL A 110 23.74 -4.89 12.04
CA VAL A 110 23.01 -4.97 10.78
C VAL A 110 21.88 -3.94 10.80
N THR A 111 21.66 -3.27 9.69
CA THR A 111 20.62 -2.25 9.56
C THR A 111 19.55 -2.73 8.59
N SER A 112 18.29 -2.64 9.00
CA SER A 112 17.13 -2.79 8.12
C SER A 112 16.48 -1.43 7.93
N LYS A 113 16.07 -1.14 6.71
CA LYS A 113 15.36 0.10 6.37
C LYS A 113 13.93 -0.24 5.98
N SER A 114 13.02 0.54 6.47
CA SER A 114 11.62 0.55 6.03
C SER A 114 11.07 1.97 6.12
N ARG A 115 10.04 2.26 5.36
CA ARG A 115 9.38 3.56 5.37
C ARG A 115 7.92 3.39 5.75
N LEU A 116 7.36 4.43 6.33
CA LEU A 116 5.91 4.55 6.56
C LEU A 116 5.44 5.78 5.80
N PHE A 117 4.46 5.60 4.93
CA PHE A 117 3.66 6.70 4.40
C PHE A 117 2.34 6.78 5.18
N ALA A 118 1.97 7.98 5.62
CA ALA A 118 0.66 8.25 6.22
C ALA A 118 0.24 9.66 5.81
N GLY A 119 -0.69 9.77 4.86
CA GLY A 119 -1.05 11.08 4.31
C GLY A 119 -2.13 11.03 3.23
N ALA A 120 -2.43 12.21 2.70
CA ALA A 120 -3.35 12.33 1.58
C ALA A 120 -2.73 11.80 0.28
N LYS A 121 -3.53 11.08 -0.51
CA LYS A 121 -3.15 10.54 -1.81
C LYS A 121 -3.06 11.64 -2.86
N LYS A 122 -1.91 12.30 -2.97
CA LYS A 122 -1.64 13.28 -4.02
C LYS A 122 -0.77 12.63 -5.09
N VAL A 123 -1.25 12.59 -6.34
CA VAL A 123 -0.56 11.93 -7.47
C VAL A 123 0.90 12.35 -7.56
N THR A 124 1.16 13.67 -7.63
CA THR A 124 2.52 14.21 -7.75
C THR A 124 3.44 13.86 -6.57
N LEU A 125 2.88 13.69 -5.37
CA LEU A 125 3.64 13.29 -4.18
C LEU A 125 3.99 11.81 -4.21
N LEU A 126 3.03 10.96 -4.60
CA LEU A 126 3.25 9.51 -4.70
C LEU A 126 4.22 9.18 -5.84
N ASP A 127 4.10 9.84 -7.00
CA ASP A 127 5.06 9.72 -8.10
C ASP A 127 6.48 10.13 -7.64
N HIS A 128 6.60 11.27 -6.94
CA HIS A 128 7.89 11.72 -6.43
C HIS A 128 8.54 10.68 -5.48
N TYR A 129 7.77 10.10 -4.57
CA TYR A 129 8.29 9.06 -3.67
C TYR A 129 8.55 7.73 -4.38
N ALA A 130 7.77 7.39 -5.41
CA ALA A 130 8.04 6.24 -6.27
C ALA A 130 9.42 6.37 -6.91
N ASP A 131 9.72 7.54 -7.50
CA ASP A 131 11.00 7.82 -8.15
C ASP A 131 12.16 7.92 -7.15
N GLU A 132 11.97 8.64 -6.03
CA GLU A 132 13.03 8.89 -5.05
C GLU A 132 13.47 7.61 -4.32
N PHE A 133 12.52 6.72 -4.02
CA PHE A 133 12.77 5.52 -3.20
C PHE A 133 12.68 4.20 -3.98
N GLY A 134 12.45 4.26 -5.29
CA GLY A 134 12.32 3.08 -6.14
C GLY A 134 11.12 2.21 -5.78
N ILE A 135 10.00 2.82 -5.35
CA ILE A 135 8.79 2.10 -4.94
C ILE A 135 7.96 1.76 -6.17
N PRO A 136 7.73 0.47 -6.48
CA PRO A 136 7.00 0.10 -7.68
C PRO A 136 5.54 0.56 -7.61
N ASN A 137 5.09 1.25 -8.66
CA ASN A 137 3.69 1.59 -8.89
C ASN A 137 2.98 2.20 -7.67
N PHE A 138 3.66 3.10 -6.93
CA PHE A 138 3.10 3.70 -5.71
C PHE A 138 1.92 4.63 -6.00
N ASP A 139 1.83 5.13 -7.21
CA ASP A 139 0.70 5.91 -7.73
C ASP A 139 -0.60 5.10 -7.88
N LEU A 140 -0.51 3.75 -8.00
CA LEU A 140 -1.67 2.87 -8.01
C LEU A 140 -2.45 2.86 -6.69
N ALA A 141 -1.90 3.43 -5.61
CA ALA A 141 -2.68 3.74 -4.41
C ALA A 141 -3.84 4.72 -4.67
N ILE A 142 -3.81 5.43 -5.80
CA ILE A 142 -4.90 6.28 -6.28
C ILE A 142 -5.69 5.49 -7.31
N ASP A 143 -6.94 5.23 -7.01
CA ASP A 143 -7.85 4.61 -7.95
C ASP A 143 -8.24 5.63 -9.04
N PHE A 144 -7.66 5.48 -10.22
CA PHE A 144 -8.01 6.26 -11.41
C PHE A 144 -9.17 5.63 -12.21
N GLY A 145 -9.73 4.52 -11.71
CA GLY A 145 -10.77 3.75 -12.38
C GLY A 145 -10.29 2.98 -13.61
N TRP A 146 -11.22 2.36 -14.30
CA TRP A 146 -10.99 1.48 -15.46
C TRP A 146 -10.22 2.13 -16.62
N PHE A 147 -10.21 3.45 -16.69
CA PHE A 147 -9.55 4.21 -17.76
C PHE A 147 -8.25 4.86 -17.29
N TYR A 148 -7.49 4.20 -16.42
CA TYR A 148 -6.21 4.69 -15.89
C TYR A 148 -5.30 5.30 -16.97
N PHE A 149 -5.15 4.63 -18.12
CA PHE A 149 -4.33 5.09 -19.24
C PHE A 149 -4.79 6.42 -19.85
N LEU A 150 -6.05 6.78 -19.64
CA LEU A 150 -6.64 8.04 -20.10
C LEU A 150 -6.73 9.07 -18.98
N THR A 151 -7.17 8.67 -17.80
CA THR A 151 -7.41 9.54 -16.64
C THR A 151 -6.11 10.16 -16.11
N LYS A 152 -5.03 9.39 -16.03
CA LYS A 152 -3.73 9.88 -15.55
C LYS A 152 -3.15 10.99 -16.46
N PRO A 153 -3.05 10.84 -17.79
CA PRO A 153 -2.64 11.94 -18.68
C PRO A 153 -3.54 13.16 -18.61
N PHE A 154 -4.86 12.99 -18.52
CA PHE A 154 -5.78 14.12 -18.36
C PHE A 154 -5.57 14.87 -17.04
N PHE A 155 -5.32 14.15 -15.96
CA PHE A 155 -4.99 14.76 -14.68
C PHE A 155 -3.75 15.67 -14.79
N TYR A 156 -2.68 15.19 -15.43
CA TYR A 156 -1.48 16.02 -15.63
C TYR A 156 -1.74 17.22 -16.54
N ALA A 157 -2.53 17.05 -17.59
CA ALA A 157 -2.89 18.15 -18.48
C ALA A 157 -3.68 19.24 -17.73
N ILE A 158 -4.66 18.85 -16.91
CA ILE A 158 -5.44 19.78 -16.09
C ILE A 158 -4.56 20.47 -15.04
N ASN A 159 -3.67 19.72 -14.37
CA ASN A 159 -2.76 20.27 -13.37
C ASN A 159 -1.77 21.26 -13.99
N TRP A 160 -1.27 20.98 -15.19
CA TRP A 160 -0.42 21.91 -15.97
C TRP A 160 -1.18 23.18 -16.35
N LEU A 161 -2.41 23.06 -16.86
CA LEU A 161 -3.27 24.19 -17.16
C LEU A 161 -3.56 25.05 -15.93
N ASN A 162 -3.83 24.40 -14.78
CA ASN A 162 -4.02 25.11 -13.51
C ASN A 162 -2.78 25.92 -13.11
N GLY A 163 -1.58 25.37 -13.31
CA GLY A 163 -0.31 26.07 -13.07
C GLY A 163 -0.12 27.34 -13.94
N ILE A 164 -0.72 27.37 -15.15
CA ILE A 164 -0.64 28.52 -16.05
C ILE A 164 -1.76 29.52 -15.81
N LEU A 165 -2.99 29.04 -15.64
CA LEU A 165 -4.18 29.87 -15.56
C LEU A 165 -4.48 30.36 -14.14
N GLY A 166 -3.96 29.67 -13.11
CA GLY A 166 -4.06 30.07 -11.71
C GLY A 166 -5.49 30.10 -11.16
N ASN A 167 -6.40 29.33 -11.78
CA ASN A 167 -7.81 29.43 -11.46
C ASN A 167 -8.53 28.08 -11.55
N PHE A 168 -8.56 27.38 -10.41
CA PHE A 168 -9.62 26.40 -10.08
C PHE A 168 -9.74 26.32 -8.57
#